data_c2c522469be50edfb56d1fa8bf402300
#
_entry.id   c2c522469be50edfb56d1fa8bf402300
#
_cell.length_a   1.000
_cell.length_b   1.000
_cell.length_c   1.000
_cell.angle_alpha   90.00
_cell.angle_beta   90.00
_cell.angle_gamma   90.00
#
_symmetry.space_group_name_H-M   'P 1'
#
loop_
_entity.id
_entity.type
_entity.pdbx_description
1 polymer ?
#
loop_
_entity_poly.entity_id
_entity_poly.type
_entity_poly.pdbx_seq_one_letter_code
_entity_poly.pdbx_strand_id
1 'polypeptide(L)'
;MSGTNPISSHKSSFPHFRQLFALLICGFLLSAPTGHAQGQFPPKVEDFSESTLVISAAKYLGTTAESMAEIMDRVFSQYGIPDAIIRGEEVSAAVVFGLRYGRGTLEMRSGAQHPIYWRGPSAGVDTGGNAAKSFTLVYGIQNVEEVYSRFGGVDGSAFYLGGVAVNYLQRDDIVMAPMRAGVGLRAGVSIGYLKFTRESGWFPF
;
A
#
# COMPACT_ATOMS: atom_id res chain seq x y z
N MET A 1 -21.09 56.24 51.61
CA MET A 1 -20.75 54.99 52.32
C MET A 1 -20.49 53.96 51.29
N SER A 2 -19.27 53.62 51.21
CA SER A 2 -18.66 52.75 50.15
C SER A 2 -18.72 51.28 50.55
N GLY A 3 -19.00 50.45 49.65
CA GLY A 3 -18.95 49.03 49.85
C GLY A 3 -18.43 48.30 48.56
N THR A 4 -17.10 48.12 48.54
CA THR A 4 -16.39 47.39 47.50
C THR A 4 -16.38 45.91 47.83
N ASN A 5 -16.97 45.06 46.95
CA ASN A 5 -16.78 43.61 47.00
C ASN A 5 -15.60 43.20 46.12
N PRO A 6 -14.70 42.33 46.57
CA PRO A 6 -13.63 41.81 45.75
C PRO A 6 -14.08 40.59 44.97
N ILE A 7 -13.73 40.57 43.67
CA ILE A 7 -13.94 39.45 42.73
C ILE A 7 -12.93 38.36 43.09
N SER A 8 -13.42 37.18 43.46
CA SER A 8 -12.63 35.97 43.68
C SER A 8 -12.24 35.34 42.36
N SER A 9 -10.96 35.26 42.09
CA SER A 9 -10.39 34.55 40.92
C SER A 9 -10.43 33.05 41.15
N HIS A 10 -11.29 32.35 40.41
CA HIS A 10 -11.29 30.90 40.37
C HIS A 10 -10.14 30.42 39.48
N LYS A 11 -9.02 29.97 40.06
CA LYS A 11 -7.99 29.19 39.35
C LYS A 11 -8.50 27.76 39.16
N SER A 12 -8.93 27.42 37.95
CA SER A 12 -9.15 26.03 37.56
C SER A 12 -7.81 25.37 37.27
N SER A 13 -7.32 24.56 38.19
CA SER A 13 -6.17 23.69 37.98
C SER A 13 -6.66 22.36 37.34
N PHE A 14 -6.28 22.11 36.11
CA PHE A 14 -6.41 20.82 35.47
C PHE A 14 -5.03 20.16 35.26
N PRO A 15 -4.44 19.47 36.26
CA PRO A 15 -3.15 18.83 36.08
C PRO A 15 -3.25 17.39 35.59
N HIS A 16 -4.43 16.78 35.46
CA HIS A 16 -4.55 15.32 35.21
C HIS A 16 -4.68 14.93 33.77
N PHE A 17 -4.89 15.84 32.83
CA PHE A 17 -5.08 15.49 31.42
C PHE A 17 -3.77 15.19 30.66
N ARG A 18 -2.64 15.70 31.14
CA ARG A 18 -1.33 15.44 30.50
C ARG A 18 -0.69 14.11 30.87
N GLN A 19 -1.08 13.49 31.99
CA GLN A 19 -0.52 12.21 32.43
C GLN A 19 -1.22 10.99 31.81
N LEU A 20 -2.50 11.12 31.42
CA LEU A 20 -3.20 10.01 30.75
C LEU A 20 -2.73 9.79 29.30
N PHE A 21 -2.26 10.82 28.61
CA PHE A 21 -1.79 10.69 27.23
C PHE A 21 -0.39 10.05 27.14
N ALA A 22 0.44 10.17 28.17
CA ALA A 22 1.78 9.58 28.21
C ALA A 22 1.75 8.06 28.51
N LEU A 23 0.73 7.56 29.20
CA LEU A 23 0.60 6.12 29.55
C LEU A 23 0.07 5.26 28.41
N LEU A 24 -0.66 5.86 27.45
CA LEU A 24 -1.21 5.12 26.31
C LEU A 24 -0.17 4.84 25.21
N ILE A 25 0.94 5.60 25.19
CA ILE A 25 2.03 5.40 24.21
C ILE A 25 3.05 4.35 24.71
N CYS A 26 3.19 4.18 26.02
CA CYS A 26 4.15 3.23 26.59
C CYS A 26 3.69 1.76 26.57
N GLY A 27 2.39 1.49 26.47
CA GLY A 27 1.83 0.13 26.48
C GLY A 27 1.96 -0.62 25.16
N PHE A 28 2.29 0.06 24.05
CA PHE A 28 2.34 -0.56 22.71
C PHE A 28 3.76 -1.02 22.29
N LEU A 29 4.77 -0.78 23.12
CA LEU A 29 6.18 -1.06 22.78
C LEU A 29 6.73 -2.39 23.30
N LEU A 30 5.92 -3.23 23.97
CA LEU A 30 6.44 -4.41 24.71
C LEU A 30 5.97 -5.78 24.18
N SER A 31 5.45 -5.85 22.96
CA SER A 31 5.17 -7.16 22.34
C SER A 31 5.61 -7.19 20.87
N ALA A 32 6.89 -6.99 20.64
CA ALA A 32 7.48 -7.43 19.39
C ALA A 32 7.74 -8.94 19.52
N PRO A 33 7.03 -9.80 18.80
CA PRO A 33 7.44 -11.20 18.71
C PRO A 33 8.75 -11.22 17.93
N THR A 34 9.84 -11.55 18.60
CA THR A 34 11.13 -11.90 18.00
C THR A 34 11.03 -13.30 17.37
N GLY A 35 10.04 -13.52 16.55
CA GLY A 35 9.98 -14.65 15.66
C GLY A 35 10.61 -14.23 14.35
N HIS A 36 11.81 -14.73 14.04
CA HIS A 36 12.29 -14.82 12.67
C HIS A 36 11.35 -15.78 11.95
N ALA A 37 10.20 -15.28 11.50
CA ALA A 37 9.41 -15.96 10.49
C ALA A 37 10.31 -15.98 9.24
N GLN A 38 10.98 -17.09 8.99
CA GLN A 38 11.49 -17.41 7.66
C GLN A 38 10.26 -17.33 6.77
N GLY A 39 10.18 -16.23 6.01
CA GLY A 39 9.02 -15.90 5.22
C GLY A 39 8.83 -16.98 4.15
N GLN A 40 7.90 -17.89 4.42
CA GLN A 40 7.47 -18.85 3.43
C GLN A 40 6.81 -18.04 2.31
N PHE A 41 7.44 -18.01 1.13
CA PHE A 41 6.86 -17.36 -0.04
C PHE A 41 5.49 -17.97 -0.35
N PRO A 42 4.53 -17.18 -0.82
CA PRO A 42 3.25 -17.71 -1.26
C PRO A 42 3.46 -18.71 -2.40
N PRO A 43 2.52 -19.65 -2.61
CA PRO A 43 2.56 -20.55 -3.78
C PRO A 43 2.76 -19.73 -5.06
N LYS A 44 3.62 -20.23 -5.94
CA LYS A 44 3.88 -19.62 -7.25
C LYS A 44 2.62 -19.63 -8.12
N VAL A 45 2.57 -18.68 -9.04
CA VAL A 45 1.61 -18.76 -10.15
C VAL A 45 2.08 -19.86 -11.10
N GLU A 46 1.16 -20.70 -11.56
CA GLU A 46 1.50 -21.88 -12.38
C GLU A 46 2.19 -21.48 -13.68
N ASP A 47 1.66 -20.46 -14.34
CA ASP A 47 2.25 -19.84 -15.53
C ASP A 47 1.83 -18.36 -15.63
N PHE A 48 2.41 -17.63 -16.57
CA PHE A 48 2.13 -16.22 -16.85
C PHE A 48 1.16 -16.05 -18.04
N SER A 49 0.28 -17.04 -18.33
CA SER A 49 -0.80 -16.82 -19.27
C SER A 49 -1.83 -15.82 -18.74
N GLU A 50 -2.51 -15.12 -19.64
CA GLU A 50 -3.52 -14.12 -19.26
C GLU A 50 -4.60 -14.72 -18.36
N SER A 51 -5.13 -15.92 -18.73
CA SER A 51 -6.16 -16.59 -17.94
C SER A 51 -5.70 -16.96 -16.54
N THR A 52 -4.48 -17.49 -16.40
CA THR A 52 -3.91 -17.84 -15.10
C THR A 52 -3.68 -16.59 -14.23
N LEU A 53 -3.18 -15.50 -14.83
CA LEU A 53 -2.97 -14.24 -14.12
C LEU A 53 -4.30 -13.62 -13.67
N VAL A 54 -5.34 -13.64 -14.52
CA VAL A 54 -6.69 -13.16 -14.17
C VAL A 54 -7.25 -13.92 -12.97
N ILE A 55 -7.23 -15.27 -13.03
CA ILE A 55 -7.74 -16.11 -11.94
C ILE A 55 -6.94 -15.91 -10.66
N SER A 56 -5.61 -15.85 -10.76
CA SER A 56 -4.72 -15.64 -9.61
C SER A 56 -4.98 -14.30 -8.93
N ALA A 57 -5.10 -13.22 -9.70
CA ALA A 57 -5.36 -11.88 -9.17
C ALA A 57 -6.77 -11.77 -8.57
N ALA A 58 -7.79 -12.29 -9.25
CA ALA A 58 -9.17 -12.31 -8.75
C ALA A 58 -9.26 -13.01 -7.38
N LYS A 59 -8.68 -14.22 -7.29
CA LYS A 59 -8.61 -14.98 -6.05
C LYS A 59 -7.85 -14.25 -4.95
N TYR A 60 -6.69 -13.66 -5.30
CA TYR A 60 -5.85 -12.96 -4.34
C TYR A 60 -6.52 -11.69 -3.79
N LEU A 61 -7.10 -10.89 -4.67
CA LEU A 61 -7.76 -9.63 -4.31
C LEU A 61 -9.16 -9.83 -3.73
N GLY A 62 -9.79 -10.99 -3.93
CA GLY A 62 -11.15 -11.28 -3.46
C GLY A 62 -12.23 -10.60 -4.31
N THR A 63 -12.00 -10.52 -5.62
CA THR A 63 -12.96 -10.01 -6.61
C THR A 63 -13.41 -11.14 -7.56
N THR A 64 -14.36 -10.86 -8.45
CA THR A 64 -14.80 -11.86 -9.45
C THR A 64 -13.83 -11.97 -10.61
N ALA A 65 -13.79 -13.14 -11.25
CA ALA A 65 -12.94 -13.35 -12.43
C ALA A 65 -13.34 -12.44 -13.60
N GLU A 66 -14.64 -12.17 -13.77
CA GLU A 66 -15.17 -11.29 -14.81
C GLU A 66 -14.67 -9.84 -14.63
N SER A 67 -14.79 -9.29 -13.39
CA SER A 67 -14.28 -7.95 -13.11
C SER A 67 -12.78 -7.85 -13.29
N MET A 68 -12.04 -8.90 -12.91
CA MET A 68 -10.60 -8.94 -13.07
C MET A 68 -10.20 -9.09 -14.54
N ALA A 69 -10.93 -9.87 -15.33
CA ALA A 69 -10.70 -9.99 -16.77
C ALA A 69 -10.85 -8.64 -17.47
N GLU A 70 -11.89 -7.86 -17.16
CA GLU A 70 -12.08 -6.52 -17.74
C GLU A 70 -10.96 -5.54 -17.36
N ILE A 71 -10.47 -5.62 -16.13
CA ILE A 71 -9.34 -4.80 -15.67
C ILE A 71 -8.07 -5.19 -16.41
N MET A 72 -7.76 -6.49 -16.45
CA MET A 72 -6.51 -6.98 -17.04
C MET A 72 -6.49 -6.89 -18.56
N ASP A 73 -7.63 -7.00 -19.23
CA ASP A 73 -7.73 -6.82 -20.68
C ASP A 73 -7.22 -5.42 -21.09
N ARG A 74 -7.56 -4.39 -20.32
CA ARG A 74 -7.04 -3.03 -20.56
C ARG A 74 -5.52 -2.95 -20.40
N VAL A 75 -4.96 -3.68 -19.44
CA VAL A 75 -3.52 -3.66 -19.18
C VAL A 75 -2.78 -4.51 -20.22
N PHE A 76 -3.28 -5.71 -20.51
CA PHE A 76 -2.66 -6.63 -21.47
C PHE A 76 -2.71 -6.11 -22.90
N SER A 77 -3.81 -5.46 -23.31
CA SER A 77 -3.92 -4.83 -24.63
C SER A 77 -2.87 -3.72 -24.85
N GLN A 78 -2.39 -3.09 -23.79
CA GLN A 78 -1.39 -2.02 -23.85
C GLN A 78 0.04 -2.53 -23.68
N TYR A 79 0.27 -3.48 -22.78
CA TYR A 79 1.61 -3.90 -22.34
C TYR A 79 1.91 -5.39 -22.57
N GLY A 80 0.91 -6.19 -22.94
CA GLY A 80 1.07 -7.65 -23.12
C GLY A 80 1.24 -8.41 -21.81
N ILE A 81 1.98 -9.51 -21.87
CA ILE A 81 2.24 -10.38 -20.72
C ILE A 81 3.35 -9.78 -19.84
N PRO A 82 3.17 -9.68 -18.51
CA PRO A 82 4.15 -9.08 -17.61
C PRO A 82 5.41 -9.94 -17.47
N ASP A 83 6.53 -9.31 -17.13
CA ASP A 83 7.81 -9.97 -16.82
C ASP A 83 7.88 -10.48 -15.39
N ALA A 84 7.11 -9.83 -14.50
CA ALA A 84 6.98 -10.22 -13.11
C ALA A 84 5.63 -9.78 -12.53
N ILE A 85 5.26 -10.38 -11.40
CA ILE A 85 4.14 -9.94 -10.59
C ILE A 85 4.60 -9.64 -9.16
N ILE A 86 3.90 -8.74 -8.47
CA ILE A 86 4.09 -8.49 -7.04
C ILE A 86 2.76 -8.76 -6.35
N ARG A 87 2.77 -9.62 -5.34
CA ARG A 87 1.63 -9.90 -4.47
C ARG A 87 1.97 -9.47 -3.05
N GLY A 88 1.13 -8.66 -2.45
CA GLY A 88 1.39 -8.20 -1.10
C GLY A 88 0.25 -7.40 -0.48
N GLU A 89 0.54 -6.86 0.67
CA GLU A 89 -0.38 -6.08 1.46
C GLU A 89 0.21 -4.70 1.71
N GLU A 90 -0.62 -3.69 1.69
CA GLU A 90 -0.22 -2.32 2.02
C GLU A 90 -1.14 -1.72 3.06
N VAL A 91 -0.56 -0.92 3.92
CA VAL A 91 -1.29 -0.07 4.86
C VAL A 91 -1.04 1.38 4.48
N SER A 92 -2.09 2.18 4.52
CA SER A 92 -1.99 3.62 4.38
C SER A 92 -2.63 4.32 5.58
N ALA A 93 -2.04 5.42 5.99
CA ALA A 93 -2.60 6.31 6.99
C ALA A 93 -2.55 7.72 6.42
N ALA A 94 -3.71 8.28 6.13
CA ALA A 94 -3.85 9.63 5.60
C ALA A 94 -5.12 10.30 6.11
N VAL A 95 -4.97 11.53 6.59
CA VAL A 95 -6.08 12.49 6.74
C VAL A 95 -5.72 13.68 5.87
N VAL A 96 -5.98 13.60 4.56
CA VAL A 96 -5.56 14.47 3.47
C VAL A 96 -4.20 14.06 2.87
N PHE A 97 -3.12 14.06 3.64
CA PHE A 97 -1.79 13.56 3.24
C PHE A 97 -1.28 12.56 4.26
N GLY A 98 -0.64 11.51 3.80
CA GLY A 98 -0.10 10.47 4.65
C GLY A 98 0.99 9.67 3.97
N LEU A 99 1.26 8.51 4.55
CA LEU A 99 2.25 7.56 4.07
C LEU A 99 1.60 6.21 3.78
N ARG A 100 2.13 5.54 2.79
CA ARG A 100 1.79 4.19 2.41
C ARG A 100 3.01 3.31 2.58
N TYR A 101 2.79 2.15 3.18
CA TYR A 101 3.79 1.11 3.35
C TYR A 101 3.22 -0.22 2.90
N GLY A 102 4.00 -0.98 2.18
CA GLY A 102 3.60 -2.31 1.76
C GLY A 102 4.75 -3.29 1.81
N ARG A 103 4.40 -4.56 1.85
CA ARG A 103 5.31 -5.69 1.81
C ARG A 103 4.70 -6.82 1.00
N GLY A 104 5.54 -7.60 0.34
CA GLY A 104 5.05 -8.70 -0.48
C GLY A 104 6.15 -9.55 -1.06
N THR A 105 5.78 -10.29 -2.08
CA THR A 105 6.66 -11.14 -2.87
C THR A 105 6.60 -10.70 -4.33
N LEU A 106 7.76 -10.43 -4.90
CA LEU A 106 7.95 -10.31 -6.33
C LEU A 106 8.24 -11.69 -6.88
N GLU A 107 7.51 -12.10 -7.91
CA GLU A 107 7.68 -13.34 -8.63
C GLU A 107 8.00 -13.03 -10.10
N MET A 108 9.18 -13.43 -10.53
CA MET A 108 9.61 -13.29 -11.92
C MET A 108 8.93 -14.36 -12.80
N ARG A 109 8.76 -14.10 -14.08
CA ARG A 109 8.26 -15.10 -15.06
C ARG A 109 9.12 -16.37 -15.06
N SER A 110 10.40 -16.28 -14.72
CA SER A 110 11.29 -17.44 -14.53
C SER A 110 10.94 -18.30 -13.31
N GLY A 111 10.00 -17.85 -12.47
CA GLY A 111 9.63 -18.49 -11.21
C GLY A 111 10.52 -18.15 -10.02
N ALA A 112 11.51 -17.27 -10.18
CA ALA A 112 12.28 -16.78 -9.03
C ALA A 112 11.41 -15.86 -8.16
N GLN A 113 11.47 -16.03 -6.83
CA GLN A 113 10.72 -15.23 -5.88
C GLN A 113 11.66 -14.44 -4.97
N HIS A 114 11.31 -13.16 -4.74
CA HIS A 114 12.09 -12.24 -3.93
C HIS A 114 11.19 -11.46 -2.96
N PRO A 115 11.64 -11.18 -1.74
CA PRO A 115 10.92 -10.28 -0.86
C PRO A 115 10.97 -8.87 -1.43
N ILE A 116 9.88 -8.13 -1.28
CA ILE A 116 9.80 -6.76 -1.75
C ILE A 116 9.00 -5.91 -0.77
N TYR A 117 9.47 -4.69 -0.55
CA TYR A 117 8.82 -3.68 0.27
C TYR A 117 8.62 -2.43 -0.55
N TRP A 118 7.54 -1.70 -0.30
CA TRP A 118 7.34 -0.41 -0.96
C TRP A 118 6.81 0.63 0.02
N ARG A 119 7.09 1.87 -0.30
CA ARG A 119 6.66 3.02 0.48
C ARG A 119 6.56 4.26 -0.39
N GLY A 120 5.69 5.17 0.01
CA GLY A 120 5.53 6.45 -0.68
C GLY A 120 4.48 7.33 -0.04
N PRO A 121 4.29 8.55 -0.57
CA PRO A 121 3.22 9.42 -0.13
C PRO A 121 1.86 8.81 -0.48
N SER A 122 0.88 9.11 0.34
CA SER A 122 -0.53 8.79 0.15
C SER A 122 -1.33 10.08 0.27
N ALA A 123 -2.29 10.27 -0.62
CA ALA A 123 -3.25 11.37 -0.53
C ALA A 123 -4.67 10.78 -0.49
N GLY A 124 -5.51 11.33 0.38
CA GLY A 124 -6.90 10.89 0.53
C GLY A 124 -7.33 10.79 1.98
N VAL A 125 -8.59 10.48 2.20
CA VAL A 125 -9.14 10.18 3.52
C VAL A 125 -9.17 8.66 3.66
N ASP A 126 -8.16 8.11 4.29
CA ASP A 126 -8.11 6.70 4.68
C ASP A 126 -8.07 6.63 6.20
N THR A 127 -9.24 6.52 6.80
CA THR A 127 -9.41 6.45 8.27
C THR A 127 -9.38 5.04 8.82
N GLY A 128 -9.16 4.05 7.95
CA GLY A 128 -9.15 2.63 8.34
C GLY A 128 -7.74 2.07 8.33
N GLY A 129 -7.21 1.64 9.48
CA GLY A 129 -5.97 0.87 9.58
C GLY A 129 -6.04 -0.54 8.97
N ASN A 130 -6.88 -0.74 7.97
CA ASN A 130 -7.05 -2.02 7.29
C ASN A 130 -6.01 -2.16 6.19
N ALA A 131 -5.33 -3.29 6.17
CA ALA A 131 -4.43 -3.64 5.10
C ALA A 131 -5.22 -3.87 3.80
N ALA A 132 -4.82 -3.19 2.72
CA ALA A 132 -5.31 -3.44 1.37
C ALA A 132 -4.43 -4.49 0.70
N LYS A 133 -5.05 -5.45 0.01
CA LYS A 133 -4.31 -6.38 -0.85
C LYS A 133 -3.91 -5.68 -2.15
N SER A 134 -2.69 -5.93 -2.59
CA SER A 134 -2.13 -5.38 -3.82
C SER A 134 -1.59 -6.49 -4.72
N PHE A 135 -2.02 -6.50 -5.97
CA PHE A 135 -1.51 -7.34 -7.04
C PHE A 135 -0.98 -6.44 -8.15
N THR A 136 0.31 -6.49 -8.44
CA THR A 136 0.95 -5.58 -9.39
C THR A 136 1.54 -6.35 -10.55
N LEU A 137 1.22 -5.96 -11.78
CA LEU A 137 1.89 -6.43 -12.98
C LEU A 137 3.10 -5.54 -13.24
N VAL A 138 4.24 -6.14 -13.63
CA VAL A 138 5.51 -5.44 -13.87
C VAL A 138 6.02 -5.75 -15.27
N TYR A 139 6.37 -4.72 -16.01
CA TYR A 139 6.77 -4.76 -17.41
C TYR A 139 8.10 -4.07 -17.64
N GLY A 140 8.85 -4.53 -18.64
CA GLY A 140 10.09 -3.88 -19.09
C GLY A 140 11.30 -4.18 -18.22
N ILE A 141 11.28 -5.27 -17.43
CA ILE A 141 12.42 -5.67 -16.61
C ILE A 141 13.08 -6.94 -17.14
N GLN A 142 14.41 -6.98 -17.01
CA GLN A 142 15.23 -8.18 -17.32
C GLN A 142 15.70 -8.88 -16.04
N ASN A 143 15.85 -8.12 -14.96
CA ASN A 143 16.31 -8.64 -13.68
C ASN A 143 15.59 -7.94 -12.50
N VAL A 144 15.64 -8.58 -11.34
CA VAL A 144 14.95 -8.09 -10.14
C VAL A 144 15.49 -6.75 -9.62
N GLU A 145 16.76 -6.45 -9.89
CA GLU A 145 17.41 -5.22 -9.39
C GLU A 145 16.75 -3.95 -9.92
N GLU A 146 16.21 -4.02 -11.12
CA GLU A 146 15.57 -2.90 -11.79
C GLU A 146 14.27 -2.46 -11.07
N VAL A 147 13.65 -3.38 -10.33
CA VAL A 147 12.45 -3.11 -9.54
C VAL A 147 12.76 -2.31 -8.27
N TYR A 148 13.95 -2.48 -7.68
CA TYR A 148 14.32 -1.78 -6.44
C TYR A 148 14.69 -0.32 -6.68
N SER A 149 13.69 0.47 -7.00
CA SER A 149 13.84 1.87 -7.36
C SER A 149 12.60 2.69 -7.01
N ARG A 150 12.59 3.95 -7.42
CA ARG A 150 11.46 4.86 -7.28
C ARG A 150 10.71 4.94 -8.62
N PHE A 151 9.40 4.75 -8.58
CA PHE A 151 8.49 4.85 -9.71
C PHE A 151 7.49 5.96 -9.49
N GLY A 152 7.38 6.86 -10.42
CA GLY A 152 6.39 7.96 -10.40
C GLY A 152 5.00 7.49 -10.83
N GLY A 153 3.96 8.09 -10.27
CA GLY A 153 2.60 7.88 -10.75
C GLY A 153 2.42 8.52 -12.13
N VAL A 154 1.69 7.85 -13.02
CA VAL A 154 1.32 8.39 -14.33
C VAL A 154 -0.01 9.11 -14.18
N ASP A 155 -0.03 10.41 -14.48
CA ASP A 155 -1.23 11.24 -14.36
C ASP A 155 -2.35 10.74 -15.29
N GLY A 156 -3.57 10.76 -14.77
CA GLY A 156 -4.76 10.34 -15.53
C GLY A 156 -4.88 8.84 -15.79
N SER A 157 -3.91 8.02 -15.32
CA SER A 157 -3.91 6.58 -15.56
C SER A 157 -4.80 5.79 -14.60
N ALA A 158 -5.30 6.43 -13.56
CA ALA A 158 -6.04 5.73 -12.53
C ALA A 158 -7.49 5.49 -12.91
N PHE A 159 -7.97 4.28 -12.63
CA PHE A 159 -9.36 3.92 -12.77
C PHE A 159 -9.80 2.96 -11.64
N TYR A 160 -11.11 2.83 -11.48
CA TYR A 160 -11.73 1.97 -10.48
C TYR A 160 -12.80 1.11 -11.14
N LEU A 161 -12.71 -0.20 -10.96
CA LEU A 161 -13.66 -1.16 -11.52
C LEU A 161 -13.82 -2.36 -10.57
N GLY A 162 -15.05 -2.83 -10.36
CA GLY A 162 -15.33 -4.06 -9.61
C GLY A 162 -14.76 -4.11 -8.19
N GLY A 163 -14.63 -2.96 -7.51
CA GLY A 163 -14.01 -2.91 -6.17
C GLY A 163 -12.49 -2.85 -6.17
N VAL A 164 -11.87 -2.76 -7.34
CA VAL A 164 -10.40 -2.69 -7.51
C VAL A 164 -10.00 -1.34 -8.06
N ALA A 165 -9.03 -0.70 -7.42
CA ALA A 165 -8.38 0.51 -7.91
C ALA A 165 -7.11 0.14 -8.67
N VAL A 166 -6.92 0.72 -9.83
CA VAL A 166 -5.72 0.55 -10.66
C VAL A 166 -5.10 1.92 -10.93
N ASN A 167 -3.80 2.00 -10.91
CA ASN A 167 -3.05 3.16 -11.42
C ASN A 167 -1.72 2.67 -12.01
N TYR A 168 -1.13 3.44 -12.92
CA TYR A 168 0.19 3.10 -13.45
C TYR A 168 1.28 3.88 -12.72
N LEU A 169 2.41 3.18 -12.54
CA LEU A 169 3.66 3.75 -12.07
C LEU A 169 4.70 3.52 -13.17
N GLN A 170 5.55 4.49 -13.39
CA GLN A 170 6.57 4.40 -14.45
C GLN A 170 7.91 4.95 -13.98
N ARG A 171 8.96 4.33 -14.48
CA ARG A 171 10.33 4.82 -14.48
C ARG A 171 11.02 4.35 -15.74
N ASP A 172 11.42 5.27 -16.58
CA ASP A 172 12.01 4.97 -17.89
C ASP A 172 11.06 4.06 -18.70
N ASP A 173 11.53 2.93 -19.18
CA ASP A 173 10.73 1.95 -19.94
C ASP A 173 10.03 0.92 -19.04
N ILE A 174 10.23 0.97 -17.73
CA ILE A 174 9.61 0.05 -16.78
C ILE A 174 8.27 0.60 -16.33
N VAL A 175 7.22 -0.21 -16.52
CA VAL A 175 5.86 0.12 -16.12
C VAL A 175 5.36 -0.89 -15.09
N MET A 176 4.67 -0.38 -14.07
CA MET A 176 3.97 -1.18 -13.08
C MET A 176 2.50 -0.82 -13.07
N ALA A 177 1.63 -1.83 -12.99
CA ALA A 177 0.19 -1.66 -12.88
C ALA A 177 -0.31 -2.27 -11.54
N PRO A 178 -0.19 -1.57 -10.41
CA PRO A 178 -0.74 -2.01 -9.14
C PRO A 178 -2.26 -1.97 -9.15
N MET A 179 -2.87 -3.11 -8.85
CA MET A 179 -4.29 -3.33 -8.61
C MET A 179 -4.50 -3.54 -7.12
N ARG A 180 -5.42 -2.80 -6.52
CA ARG A 180 -5.64 -2.81 -5.07
C ARG A 180 -7.09 -3.02 -4.74
N ALA A 181 -7.35 -3.94 -3.80
CA ALA A 181 -8.68 -4.18 -3.26
C ALA A 181 -8.67 -3.99 -1.74
N GLY A 182 -9.72 -3.37 -1.21
CA GLY A 182 -9.86 -3.14 0.24
C GLY A 182 -10.84 -2.03 0.57
N VAL A 183 -11.17 -1.92 1.85
CA VAL A 183 -12.07 -0.89 2.37
C VAL A 183 -11.33 0.45 2.40
N GLY A 184 -11.94 1.52 1.89
CA GLY A 184 -11.36 2.88 1.93
C GLY A 184 -10.74 3.39 0.63
N LEU A 185 -10.61 2.53 -0.40
CA LEU A 185 -9.96 2.90 -1.68
C LEU A 185 -10.72 3.93 -2.54
N ARG A 186 -11.86 4.42 -2.09
CA ARG A 186 -12.77 5.27 -2.90
C ARG A 186 -12.23 6.65 -3.27
N ALA A 187 -11.15 7.11 -2.66
CA ALA A 187 -10.62 8.45 -2.90
C ALA A 187 -9.10 8.51 -3.16
N GLY A 188 -8.40 7.38 -3.11
CA GLY A 188 -6.94 7.36 -3.13
C GLY A 188 -6.36 7.09 -4.50
N VAL A 189 -6.65 7.93 -5.49
CA VAL A 189 -5.78 8.06 -6.67
C VAL A 189 -4.53 8.76 -6.19
N SER A 190 -3.54 8.01 -5.72
CA SER A 190 -2.32 8.61 -5.23
C SER A 190 -1.52 9.17 -6.38
N ILE A 191 -1.54 10.47 -6.46
CA ILE A 191 -0.59 11.27 -7.20
C ILE A 191 0.70 11.21 -6.39
N GLY A 192 1.74 10.63 -6.94
CA GLY A 192 2.98 10.55 -6.20
C GLY A 192 3.92 9.49 -6.76
N TYR A 193 4.69 8.91 -5.89
CA TYR A 193 5.61 7.85 -6.26
C TYR A 193 5.55 6.69 -5.26
N LEU A 194 6.03 5.53 -5.67
CA LEU A 194 6.39 4.43 -4.78
C LEU A 194 7.88 4.12 -4.93
N LYS A 195 8.55 3.95 -3.81
CA LYS A 195 9.92 3.45 -3.73
C LYS A 195 9.89 2.00 -3.31
N PHE A 196 10.39 1.12 -4.16
CA PHE A 196 10.53 -0.29 -3.88
C PHE A 196 11.92 -0.61 -3.34
N THR A 197 12.01 -1.52 -2.37
CA THR A 197 13.24 -1.89 -1.68
C THR A 197 13.27 -3.38 -1.30
N ARG A 198 14.47 -3.94 -1.10
CA ARG A 198 14.67 -5.32 -0.60
C ARG A 198 14.34 -5.49 0.86
N GLU A 199 14.55 -4.42 1.63
CA GLU A 199 14.42 -4.42 3.07
C GLU A 199 13.35 -3.44 3.50
N SER A 200 12.71 -3.75 4.62
CA SER A 200 11.77 -2.82 5.25
C SER A 200 12.53 -1.60 5.78
N GLY A 201 12.00 -0.42 5.57
CA GLY A 201 12.59 0.82 6.08
C GLY A 201 11.51 1.81 6.49
N TRP A 202 11.80 2.59 7.52
CA TRP A 202 10.86 3.57 8.08
C TRP A 202 10.85 4.91 7.32
N PHE A 203 11.95 5.26 6.64
CA PHE A 203 12.05 6.55 5.95
C PHE A 203 11.52 6.45 4.52
N PRO A 204 10.50 7.24 4.15
CA PRO A 204 9.91 7.23 2.81
C PRO A 204 10.77 7.92 1.75
N PHE A 205 11.85 8.59 2.14
CA PHE A 205 12.72 9.40 1.25
C PHE A 205 14.03 8.72 0.92
#